data_89007971b3b41aee85ac1bd09bf38893
#
_entry.id   89007971b3b41aee85ac1bd09bf38893
#
_cell.length_a   1.000
_cell.length_b   1.000
_cell.length_c   1.000
_cell.angle_alpha   90.00
_cell.angle_beta   90.00
_cell.angle_gamma   90.00
#
_symmetry.space_group_name_H-M   'P 1'
#
loop_
_entity.id
_entity.type
_entity.pdbx_description
1 polymer ?
#
loop_
_entity_poly.entity_id
_entity_poly.type
_entity_poly.pdbx_seq_one_letter_code
_entity_poly.pdbx_strand_id
1 'polypeptide(L)'
;RPKDSEGWKRFSQTLTDIGDRCRKMGFKFAWHNHDFEFVPMPDGQIPMKIMLDNSDMDWEMDLAWVVRGNSNPEDWIVEYGNRLCAVHFKDLAVDGENTDEDGWADVGHGVIDWHLMNQLLEKTPVSWFIMEHDNPNDLVRFARRSIETVRELERGK
;
A
#
# COMPACT_ATOMS: atom_id res chain seq x y z
N ARG A 1 14.27 12.14 3.65
CA ARG A 1 14.34 10.83 2.98
C ARG A 1 15.80 10.45 2.77
N PRO A 2 16.19 9.16 2.95
CA PRO A 2 17.52 8.69 2.54
C PRO A 2 17.74 8.92 1.04
N LYS A 3 19.01 9.09 0.65
CA LYS A 3 19.37 9.42 -0.75
C LYS A 3 20.09 8.28 -1.46
N ASP A 4 20.48 7.25 -0.73
CA ASP A 4 21.23 6.11 -1.22
C ASP A 4 20.84 4.82 -0.47
N SER A 5 21.27 3.68 -0.98
CA SER A 5 20.96 2.37 -0.44
C SER A 5 21.43 2.17 0.99
N GLU A 6 22.61 2.71 1.34
CA GLU A 6 23.13 2.63 2.70
C GLU A 6 22.31 3.49 3.68
N GLY A 7 21.81 4.62 3.23
CA GLY A 7 20.88 5.45 4.00
C GLY A 7 19.56 4.73 4.27
N TRP A 8 19.02 4.02 3.27
CA TRP A 8 17.81 3.24 3.43
C TRP A 8 18.00 2.02 4.36
N LYS A 9 19.15 1.35 4.31
CA LYS A 9 19.49 0.29 5.27
C LYS A 9 19.58 0.80 6.71
N ARG A 10 20.24 1.96 6.92
CA ARG A 10 20.25 2.60 8.26
C ARG A 10 18.86 3.00 8.72
N PHE A 11 18.02 3.48 7.81
CA PHE A 11 16.64 3.81 8.12
C PHE A 11 15.84 2.55 8.50
N SER A 12 16.02 1.43 7.79
CA SER A 12 15.41 0.14 8.11
C SER A 12 15.77 -0.33 9.53
N GLN A 13 17.03 -0.17 9.94
CA GLN A 13 17.43 -0.46 11.32
C GLN A 13 16.70 0.42 12.34
N THR A 14 16.54 1.71 12.03
CA THR A 14 15.76 2.63 12.88
C THR A 14 14.30 2.17 12.99
N LEU A 15 13.68 1.68 11.91
CA LEU A 15 12.32 1.16 11.91
C LEU A 15 12.22 -0.11 12.78
N THR A 16 13.20 -1.01 12.72
CA THR A 16 13.29 -2.18 13.59
C THR A 16 13.33 -1.76 15.06
N ASP A 17 14.20 -0.81 15.42
CA ASP A 17 14.33 -0.32 16.80
C ASP A 17 13.02 0.32 17.31
N ILE A 18 12.31 1.06 16.46
CA ILE A 18 10.98 1.63 16.77
C ILE A 18 9.96 0.52 16.94
N GLY A 19 9.91 -0.44 16.02
CA GLY A 19 9.02 -1.60 16.06
C GLY A 19 9.20 -2.41 17.33
N ASP A 20 10.43 -2.66 17.77
CA ASP A 20 10.74 -3.32 19.02
C ASP A 20 10.19 -2.59 20.25
N ARG A 21 10.31 -1.27 20.24
CA ARG A 21 9.75 -0.44 21.34
C ARG A 21 8.23 -0.47 21.34
N CYS A 22 7.57 -0.41 20.19
CA CYS A 22 6.13 -0.53 20.05
C CYS A 22 5.64 -1.90 20.54
N ARG A 23 6.29 -2.98 20.13
CA ARG A 23 5.97 -4.37 20.55
C ARG A 23 6.09 -4.55 22.07
N LYS A 24 7.13 -3.99 22.68
CA LYS A 24 7.28 -4.02 24.16
C LYS A 24 6.16 -3.28 24.90
N MET A 25 5.50 -2.33 24.24
CA MET A 25 4.34 -1.61 24.78
C MET A 25 2.99 -2.25 24.41
N GLY A 26 3.00 -3.38 23.68
CA GLY A 26 1.81 -4.09 23.25
C GLY A 26 1.18 -3.57 21.95
N PHE A 27 1.91 -2.74 21.19
CA PHE A 27 1.46 -2.23 19.91
C PHE A 27 2.12 -2.97 18.75
N LYS A 28 1.41 -3.07 17.62
CA LYS A 28 2.00 -3.40 16.32
C LYS A 28 2.64 -2.15 15.72
N PHE A 29 3.60 -2.36 14.84
CA PHE A 29 4.24 -1.28 14.09
C PHE A 29 4.31 -1.68 12.62
N ALA A 30 3.76 -0.85 11.75
CA ALA A 30 3.78 -1.04 10.32
C ALA A 30 4.27 0.21 9.59
N TRP A 31 4.81 0.02 8.39
CA TRP A 31 5.12 1.10 7.47
C TRP A 31 4.00 1.22 6.44
N HIS A 32 3.51 2.45 6.21
CA HIS A 32 2.64 2.80 5.11
C HIS A 32 3.45 3.45 3.99
N ASN A 33 3.34 2.91 2.78
CA ASN A 33 4.10 3.36 1.61
C ASN A 33 3.39 4.45 0.82
N HIS A 34 4.20 5.22 0.07
CA HIS A 34 3.81 6.10 -1.02
C HIS A 34 4.51 5.66 -2.32
N ASP A 35 4.47 6.49 -3.35
CA ASP A 35 5.04 6.22 -4.66
C ASP A 35 6.57 6.16 -4.68
N PHE A 36 7.22 7.08 -3.96
CA PHE A 36 8.67 7.28 -4.02
C PHE A 36 9.49 6.08 -3.52
N GLU A 37 8.91 5.22 -2.67
CA GLU A 37 9.57 4.01 -2.21
C GLU A 37 9.70 2.95 -3.32
N PHE A 38 8.94 3.06 -4.40
CA PHE A 38 8.95 2.13 -5.53
C PHE A 38 9.78 2.62 -6.72
N VAL A 39 10.22 3.88 -6.69
CA VAL A 39 11.07 4.45 -7.74
C VAL A 39 12.51 3.97 -7.56
N PRO A 40 13.09 3.29 -8.58
CA PRO A 40 14.48 2.86 -8.51
C PRO A 40 15.44 4.02 -8.30
N MET A 41 16.39 3.86 -7.40
CA MET A 41 17.49 4.80 -7.18
C MET A 41 18.54 4.70 -8.31
N PRO A 42 19.51 5.63 -8.40
CA PRO A 42 20.55 5.62 -9.44
C PRO A 42 21.36 4.32 -9.54
N ASP A 43 21.45 3.55 -8.44
CA ASP A 43 22.10 2.24 -8.39
C ASP A 43 21.15 1.07 -8.75
N GLY A 44 19.91 1.38 -9.15
CA GLY A 44 18.88 0.42 -9.53
C GLY A 44 18.14 -0.24 -8.36
N GLN A 45 18.53 0.02 -7.11
CA GLN A 45 17.84 -0.55 -5.97
C GLN A 45 16.54 0.22 -5.67
N ILE A 46 15.54 -0.51 -5.17
CA ILE A 46 14.21 0.03 -4.83
C ILE A 46 14.14 0.24 -3.32
N PRO A 47 13.85 1.45 -2.84
CA PRO A 47 13.78 1.77 -1.41
C PRO A 47 12.89 0.83 -0.60
N MET A 48 11.67 0.54 -1.07
CA MET A 48 10.74 -0.34 -0.36
C MET A 48 11.32 -1.75 -0.20
N LYS A 49 11.99 -2.27 -1.23
CA LYS A 49 12.65 -3.58 -1.15
C LYS A 49 13.76 -3.59 -0.09
N ILE A 50 14.59 -2.53 -0.07
CA ILE A 50 15.64 -2.40 0.97
C ILE A 50 15.01 -2.39 2.36
N MET A 51 13.89 -1.67 2.55
CA MET A 51 13.23 -1.57 3.84
C MET A 51 12.67 -2.93 4.30
N LEU A 52 11.98 -3.66 3.43
CA LEU A 52 11.40 -4.96 3.75
C LEU A 52 12.48 -6.03 4.00
N ASP A 53 13.57 -6.00 3.23
CA ASP A 53 14.67 -6.96 3.36
C ASP A 53 15.56 -6.73 4.60
N ASN A 54 15.58 -5.49 5.13
CA ASN A 54 16.50 -5.09 6.22
C ASN A 54 15.78 -4.65 7.51
N SER A 55 14.49 -4.91 7.64
CA SER A 55 13.71 -4.68 8.87
C SER A 55 12.74 -5.83 9.12
N ASP A 56 12.16 -5.85 10.31
CA ASP A 56 11.09 -6.78 10.70
C ASP A 56 9.74 -6.07 10.90
N MET A 57 9.60 -4.85 10.38
CA MET A 57 8.35 -4.10 10.41
C MET A 57 7.24 -4.84 9.68
N ASP A 58 6.01 -4.72 10.15
CA ASP A 58 4.84 -5.08 9.36
C ASP A 58 4.63 -4.03 8.23
N TRP A 59 3.82 -4.41 7.24
CA TRP A 59 3.52 -3.52 6.12
C TRP A 59 2.03 -3.21 6.05
N GLU A 60 1.72 -1.92 6.03
CA GLU A 60 0.43 -1.35 5.70
C GLU A 60 0.49 -0.86 4.25
N MET A 61 0.19 -1.78 3.32
CA MET A 61 0.37 -1.55 1.89
C MET A 61 -0.73 -0.67 1.32
N ASP A 62 -0.35 0.41 0.66
CA ASP A 62 -1.24 1.15 -0.23
C ASP A 62 -1.00 0.73 -1.68
N LEU A 63 -1.98 0.03 -2.25
CA LEU A 63 -1.91 -0.51 -3.61
C LEU A 63 -1.84 0.58 -4.68
N ALA A 64 -2.58 1.66 -4.49
CA ALA A 64 -2.64 2.74 -5.47
C ALA A 64 -1.32 3.53 -5.54
N TRP A 65 -0.67 3.73 -4.39
CA TRP A 65 0.65 4.34 -4.36
C TRP A 65 1.74 3.43 -4.98
N VAL A 66 1.61 2.10 -4.90
CA VAL A 66 2.48 1.17 -5.63
C VAL A 66 2.35 1.38 -7.14
N VAL A 67 1.10 1.42 -7.64
CA VAL A 67 0.83 1.67 -9.07
C VAL A 67 1.32 3.05 -9.49
N ARG A 68 1.08 4.10 -8.69
CA ARG A 68 1.58 5.46 -8.95
C ARG A 68 3.10 5.53 -8.96
N GLY A 69 3.77 4.69 -8.19
CA GLY A 69 5.22 4.48 -8.22
C GLY A 69 5.71 3.68 -9.44
N ASN A 70 4.84 3.41 -10.41
CA ASN A 70 5.11 2.64 -11.62
C ASN A 70 5.60 1.20 -11.31
N SER A 71 5.01 0.58 -10.29
CA SER A 71 5.32 -0.77 -9.84
C SER A 71 4.06 -1.65 -9.84
N ASN A 72 4.22 -2.97 -9.95
CA ASN A 72 3.10 -3.90 -9.99
C ASN A 72 2.76 -4.41 -8.58
N PRO A 73 1.57 -4.11 -8.01
CA PRO A 73 1.20 -4.58 -6.68
C PRO A 73 1.20 -6.11 -6.53
N GLU A 74 0.87 -6.86 -7.60
CA GLU A 74 0.86 -8.33 -7.57
C GLU A 74 2.21 -8.90 -7.18
N ASP A 75 3.29 -8.40 -7.80
CA ASP A 75 4.65 -8.87 -7.55
C ASP A 75 5.03 -8.64 -6.08
N TRP A 76 4.65 -7.51 -5.53
CA TRP A 76 4.91 -7.16 -4.13
C TRP A 76 4.11 -8.02 -3.14
N ILE A 77 2.83 -8.31 -3.45
CA ILE A 77 2.02 -9.21 -2.61
C ILE A 77 2.58 -10.62 -2.64
N VAL A 78 3.01 -11.10 -3.80
CA VAL A 78 3.62 -12.45 -3.94
C VAL A 78 4.92 -12.54 -3.16
N GLU A 79 5.80 -11.53 -3.25
CA GLU A 79 7.13 -11.56 -2.59
C GLU A 79 7.05 -11.25 -1.09
N TYR A 80 6.21 -10.28 -0.68
CA TYR A 80 6.19 -9.75 0.69
C TYR A 80 4.82 -9.85 1.39
N GLY A 81 3.86 -10.57 0.83
CA GLY A 81 2.51 -10.68 1.38
C GLY A 81 2.46 -11.17 2.83
N ASN A 82 3.45 -11.94 3.27
CA ASN A 82 3.59 -12.40 4.65
C ASN A 82 3.89 -11.28 5.66
N ARG A 83 4.25 -10.08 5.18
CA ARG A 83 4.51 -8.89 5.98
C ARG A 83 3.28 -7.99 6.12
N LEU A 84 2.22 -8.26 5.35
CA LEU A 84 1.01 -7.43 5.33
C LEU A 84 0.20 -7.58 6.61
N CYS A 85 -0.05 -6.48 7.29
CA CYS A 85 -0.98 -6.42 8.41
C CYS A 85 -2.23 -5.57 8.09
N ALA A 86 -2.09 -4.59 7.21
CA ALA A 86 -3.16 -3.74 6.72
C ALA A 86 -2.96 -3.43 5.23
N VAL A 87 -4.06 -3.10 4.54
CA VAL A 87 -4.06 -2.68 3.15
C VAL A 87 -4.98 -1.48 2.98
N HIS A 88 -4.50 -0.44 2.32
CA HIS A 88 -5.33 0.66 1.87
C HIS A 88 -6.02 0.28 0.55
N PHE A 89 -7.33 0.21 0.61
CA PHE A 89 -8.20 0.13 -0.55
C PHE A 89 -8.37 1.54 -1.10
N LYS A 90 -7.50 1.89 -2.02
CA LYS A 90 -7.39 3.17 -2.70
C LYS A 90 -7.19 2.92 -4.17
N ASP A 91 -7.82 3.69 -5.03
CA ASP A 91 -7.79 3.45 -6.46
C ASP A 91 -7.30 4.68 -7.23
N LEU A 92 -6.82 4.45 -8.44
CA LEU A 92 -6.34 5.47 -9.36
C LEU A 92 -7.28 5.56 -10.55
N ALA A 93 -7.61 6.77 -10.96
CA ALA A 93 -8.27 7.01 -12.23
C ALA A 93 -7.35 6.67 -13.42
N VAL A 94 -7.95 6.51 -14.57
CA VAL A 94 -7.19 6.46 -15.83
C VAL A 94 -6.39 7.76 -15.98
N ASP A 95 -5.20 7.66 -16.54
CA ASP A 95 -4.31 8.82 -16.71
C ASP A 95 -5.03 9.98 -17.43
N GLY A 96 -4.96 11.17 -16.81
CA GLY A 96 -5.63 12.38 -17.26
C GLY A 96 -7.08 12.55 -16.79
N GLU A 97 -7.69 11.55 -16.16
CA GLU A 97 -9.01 11.66 -15.56
C GLU A 97 -8.93 12.07 -14.07
N ASN A 98 -10.06 12.54 -13.51
CA ASN A 98 -10.21 12.98 -12.11
C ASN A 98 -9.09 13.94 -11.65
N THR A 99 -8.66 14.85 -12.51
CA THR A 99 -7.55 15.77 -12.20
C THR A 99 -7.87 16.73 -11.07
N ASP A 100 -9.15 17.00 -10.82
CA ASP A 100 -9.68 17.79 -9.70
C ASP A 100 -9.74 16.97 -8.38
N GLU A 101 -9.55 15.66 -8.46
CA GLU A 101 -9.39 14.73 -7.35
C GLU A 101 -7.96 14.14 -7.29
N ASP A 102 -6.96 14.85 -7.83
CA ASP A 102 -5.54 14.47 -7.89
C ASP A 102 -5.30 13.13 -8.62
N GLY A 103 -6.20 12.72 -9.52
CA GLY A 103 -6.14 11.47 -10.24
C GLY A 103 -6.50 10.25 -9.39
N TRP A 104 -7.12 10.43 -8.23
CA TRP A 104 -7.67 9.32 -7.44
C TRP A 104 -9.06 8.91 -7.94
N ALA A 105 -9.46 7.69 -7.62
CA ALA A 105 -10.79 7.18 -7.92
C ALA A 105 -11.41 6.51 -6.68
N ASP A 106 -12.73 6.42 -6.66
CA ASP A 106 -13.42 5.58 -5.69
C ASP A 106 -13.00 4.12 -5.90
N VAL A 107 -12.87 3.34 -4.85
CA VAL A 107 -12.42 1.94 -4.91
C VAL A 107 -13.29 1.12 -5.87
N GLY A 108 -12.66 0.44 -6.83
CA GLY A 108 -13.33 -0.34 -7.88
C GLY A 108 -13.80 0.47 -9.07
N HIS A 109 -13.49 1.76 -9.11
CA HIS A 109 -13.86 2.64 -10.22
C HIS A 109 -12.61 3.27 -10.89
N GLY A 110 -11.45 2.74 -10.61
CA GLY A 110 -10.18 3.13 -11.18
C GLY A 110 -9.55 2.01 -12.01
N VAL A 111 -8.22 1.94 -11.98
CA VAL A 111 -7.42 1.02 -12.81
C VAL A 111 -7.00 -0.26 -12.11
N ILE A 112 -7.22 -0.40 -10.79
CA ILE A 112 -6.79 -1.56 -10.03
C ILE A 112 -7.80 -2.69 -10.20
N ASP A 113 -7.32 -3.89 -10.57
CA ASP A 113 -8.13 -5.11 -10.58
C ASP A 113 -8.33 -5.63 -9.15
N TRP A 114 -9.37 -5.13 -8.50
CA TRP A 114 -9.69 -5.49 -7.12
C TRP A 114 -10.10 -6.95 -6.94
N HIS A 115 -10.62 -7.61 -7.97
CA HIS A 115 -10.91 -9.05 -7.90
C HIS A 115 -9.62 -9.85 -7.79
N LEU A 116 -8.64 -9.55 -8.62
CA LEU A 116 -7.33 -10.20 -8.56
C LEU A 116 -6.61 -9.85 -7.25
N MET A 117 -6.60 -8.56 -6.87
CA MET A 117 -5.96 -8.14 -5.61
C MET A 117 -6.58 -8.86 -4.41
N ASN A 118 -7.90 -8.95 -4.33
CA ASN A 118 -8.59 -9.65 -3.24
C ASN A 118 -8.18 -11.13 -3.17
N GLN A 119 -8.10 -11.84 -4.31
CA GLN A 119 -7.66 -13.25 -4.35
C GLN A 119 -6.21 -13.43 -3.87
N LEU A 120 -5.34 -12.48 -4.12
CA LEU A 120 -3.96 -12.51 -3.64
C LEU A 120 -3.89 -12.21 -2.14
N LEU A 121 -4.60 -11.18 -1.70
CA LEU A 121 -4.63 -10.76 -0.29
C LEU A 121 -5.23 -11.81 0.63
N GLU A 122 -6.19 -12.63 0.17
CA GLU A 122 -6.74 -13.77 0.93
C GLU A 122 -5.70 -14.82 1.33
N LYS A 123 -4.57 -14.87 0.62
CA LYS A 123 -3.46 -15.79 0.93
C LYS A 123 -2.44 -15.20 1.90
N THR A 124 -2.69 -14.02 2.40
CA THR A 124 -1.79 -13.27 3.31
C THR A 124 -2.39 -13.17 4.72
N PRO A 125 -1.63 -12.80 5.74
CA PRO A 125 -2.14 -12.59 7.10
C PRO A 125 -2.85 -11.24 7.28
N VAL A 126 -3.08 -10.46 6.23
CA VAL A 126 -3.74 -9.16 6.31
C VAL A 126 -5.09 -9.26 7.00
N SER A 127 -5.38 -8.33 7.90
CA SER A 127 -6.62 -8.34 8.70
C SER A 127 -7.35 -7.00 8.74
N TRP A 128 -6.72 -5.95 8.21
CA TRP A 128 -7.30 -4.61 8.16
C TRP A 128 -7.34 -4.09 6.73
N PHE A 129 -8.53 -3.66 6.33
CA PHE A 129 -8.79 -3.09 5.00
C PHE A 129 -9.33 -1.69 5.19
N ILE A 130 -8.59 -0.68 4.74
CA ILE A 130 -8.85 0.74 4.98
C ILE A 130 -9.21 1.39 3.66
N MET A 131 -10.47 1.80 3.50
CA MET A 131 -10.86 2.58 2.32
C MET A 131 -10.35 4.01 2.46
N GLU A 132 -9.62 4.47 1.46
CA GLU A 132 -9.00 5.79 1.46
C GLU A 132 -9.12 6.49 0.10
N HIS A 133 -9.19 7.82 0.15
CA HIS A 133 -9.11 8.72 -1.00
C HIS A 133 -8.57 10.07 -0.51
N ASP A 134 -7.45 10.55 -1.05
CA ASP A 134 -6.78 11.75 -0.51
C ASP A 134 -7.55 13.05 -0.77
N ASN A 135 -8.30 13.14 -1.87
CA ASN A 135 -8.97 14.38 -2.29
C ASN A 135 -10.33 14.13 -2.98
N PRO A 136 -11.33 13.53 -2.31
CA PRO A 136 -12.62 13.30 -2.94
C PRO A 136 -13.45 14.60 -2.99
N ASN A 137 -13.97 14.95 -4.15
CA ASN A 137 -14.91 16.06 -4.31
C ASN A 137 -16.25 15.81 -3.61
N ASP A 138 -16.63 14.54 -3.45
CA ASP A 138 -17.84 14.10 -2.75
C ASP A 138 -17.52 12.91 -1.84
N LEU A 139 -17.38 13.18 -0.56
CA LEU A 139 -17.10 12.18 0.49
C LEU A 139 -18.18 11.11 0.59
N VAL A 140 -19.44 11.45 0.35
CA VAL A 140 -20.57 10.51 0.44
C VAL A 140 -20.56 9.58 -0.77
N ARG A 141 -20.26 10.10 -1.96
CA ARG A 141 -20.07 9.30 -3.18
C ARG A 141 -18.93 8.32 -2.96
N PHE A 142 -17.76 8.80 -2.54
CA PHE A 142 -16.59 7.96 -2.28
C PHE A 142 -16.93 6.83 -1.30
N ALA A 143 -17.47 7.15 -0.13
CA ALA A 143 -17.77 6.16 0.89
C ALA A 143 -18.79 5.11 0.39
N ARG A 144 -19.84 5.54 -0.33
CA ARG A 144 -20.88 4.64 -0.85
C ARG A 144 -20.32 3.71 -1.91
N ARG A 145 -19.69 4.24 -2.94
CA ARG A 145 -19.18 3.45 -4.07
C ARG A 145 -18.11 2.49 -3.62
N SER A 146 -17.19 2.94 -2.80
CA SER A 146 -16.10 2.12 -2.30
C SER A 146 -16.59 0.95 -1.43
N ILE A 147 -17.54 1.18 -0.51
CA ILE A 147 -18.09 0.09 0.30
C ILE A 147 -18.97 -0.88 -0.52
N GLU A 148 -19.63 -0.40 -1.58
CA GLU A 148 -20.37 -1.27 -2.51
C GLU A 148 -19.42 -2.23 -3.20
N THR A 149 -18.29 -1.74 -3.74
CA THR A 149 -17.24 -2.59 -4.33
C THR A 149 -16.71 -3.62 -3.33
N VAL A 150 -16.35 -3.21 -2.11
CA VAL A 150 -15.85 -4.14 -1.09
C VAL A 150 -16.87 -5.24 -0.77
N ARG A 151 -18.15 -4.90 -0.64
CA ARG A 151 -19.22 -5.87 -0.41
C ARG A 151 -19.43 -6.83 -1.59
N GLU A 152 -19.18 -6.40 -2.81
CA GLU A 152 -19.22 -7.26 -4.00
C GLU A 152 -18.09 -8.27 -3.98
N LEU A 153 -16.88 -7.83 -3.64
CA LEU A 153 -15.71 -8.70 -3.46
C LEU A 153 -15.95 -9.78 -2.38
N GLU A 154 -16.64 -9.42 -1.29
CA GLU A 154 -17.01 -10.37 -0.23
C GLU A 154 -18.06 -11.40 -0.66
N ARG A 155 -19.01 -11.02 -1.52
CA ARG A 155 -20.06 -11.92 -2.00
C ARG A 155 -19.61 -12.90 -3.08
N GLY A 156 -18.52 -12.58 -3.76
CA GLY A 156 -17.92 -13.44 -4.79
C GLY A 156 -17.09 -14.61 -4.24
N LYS A 157 -17.13 -14.81 -2.90
CA LYS A 157 -16.43 -15.88 -2.18
C LYS A 157 -17.21 -17.17 -2.07
#